data_df0b0029c509b759d7fdd6e7dc03ffb9
#
_entry.id   df0b0029c509b759d7fdd6e7dc03ffb9
#
_cell.length_a   1.000
_cell.length_b   1.000
_cell.length_c   1.000
_cell.angle_alpha   90.00
_cell.angle_beta   90.00
_cell.angle_gamma   90.00
#
_symmetry.space_group_name_H-M   'P 1'
#
loop_
_entity.id
_entity.type
_entity.pdbx_description
1 polymer ?
#
loop_
_entity_poly.entity_id
_entity_poly.type
_entity_poly.pdbx_seq_one_letter_code
_entity_poly.pdbx_strand_id
1 'polypeptide(L)'
;MPAKKGARGSQKAFDFVKIDMPSRKPRKTGIIEFRGPYYTSVSYGYLRDLLEDWSDYVDGYKFAGGSMRLLTRSRVKQITRLCHRHQVYVSTGGFVERVIVEGSEIVDKYLRECKALGFDVVEVSSGLATIPLEDKVAIVKTVQKIGLKPKPEISMMIGAGAGTHIAGYEESMKMRSFDDFAAEVREHQKAGADIIMVESEGLTEDLPPEKWRKDVIEKLVDMFGFETFMFEASDPPVFKWYLTKFGRDVNLFIDHSQIVEFTAWRSKLWGDPSIWEGKDLHYKPS
;
A
#
# COMPACT_ATOMS: atom_id res chain seq x y z
N MET A 1 5.51 21.73 36.51
CA MET A 1 4.56 22.31 35.56
C MET A 1 4.57 21.47 34.29
N PRO A 2 3.49 20.85 33.82
CA PRO A 2 3.49 20.09 32.60
C PRO A 2 3.51 21.05 31.41
N ALA A 3 4.51 20.87 30.54
CA ALA A 3 4.63 21.62 29.29
C ALA A 3 3.40 21.38 28.42
N LYS A 4 2.68 22.46 28.09
CA LYS A 4 1.61 22.44 27.10
C LYS A 4 2.17 21.93 25.78
N LYS A 5 1.72 20.76 25.31
CA LYS A 5 1.90 20.33 23.93
C LYS A 5 1.18 21.35 23.03
N GLY A 6 1.95 22.30 22.51
CA GLY A 6 1.49 23.22 21.51
C GLY A 6 1.05 22.43 20.28
N ALA A 7 -0.17 22.62 19.83
CA ALA A 7 -0.63 22.19 18.54
C ALA A 7 0.34 22.74 17.49
N ARG A 8 1.08 21.85 16.79
CA ARG A 8 1.86 22.22 15.60
C ARG A 8 0.86 22.45 14.45
N GLY A 9 0.17 23.56 14.49
CA GLY A 9 -0.42 24.19 13.33
C GLY A 9 0.64 25.05 12.67
N SER A 10 1.67 24.44 12.08
CA SER A 10 2.54 25.23 11.20
C SER A 10 1.70 25.61 9.97
N GLN A 11 1.48 26.89 9.80
CA GLN A 11 0.81 27.45 8.63
C GLN A 11 1.53 26.97 7.38
N LYS A 12 0.82 26.28 6.48
CA LYS A 12 1.39 25.83 5.21
C LYS A 12 1.68 27.05 4.35
N ALA A 13 2.76 27.00 3.57
CA ALA A 13 3.04 28.02 2.57
C ALA A 13 1.85 28.15 1.61
N PHE A 14 1.48 29.37 1.27
CA PHE A 14 0.36 29.66 0.36
C PHE A 14 -0.98 29.08 0.80
N ASP A 15 -1.26 29.02 2.10
CA ASP A 15 -2.50 28.45 2.67
C ASP A 15 -3.78 29.17 2.24
N PHE A 16 -3.66 30.35 1.64
CA PHE A 16 -4.75 31.07 0.97
C PHE A 16 -5.21 30.39 -0.34
N VAL A 17 -4.42 29.49 -0.92
CA VAL A 17 -4.81 28.62 -2.05
C VAL A 17 -5.50 27.37 -1.48
N LYS A 18 -6.80 27.26 -1.69
CA LYS A 18 -7.57 26.12 -1.17
C LYS A 18 -7.29 24.86 -1.96
N ILE A 19 -7.02 23.78 -1.24
CA ILE A 19 -6.83 22.43 -1.76
C ILE A 19 -7.65 21.43 -0.95
N ASP A 20 -7.89 20.27 -1.52
CA ASP A 20 -8.61 19.19 -0.86
C ASP A 20 -7.69 18.40 0.06
N MET A 21 -7.64 18.74 1.34
CA MET A 21 -6.85 18.01 2.33
C MET A 21 -7.43 16.61 2.60
N PRO A 22 -6.58 15.59 2.80
CA PRO A 22 -7.06 14.28 3.23
C PRO A 22 -7.68 14.35 4.63
N SER A 23 -8.56 13.40 4.97
CA SER A 23 -9.11 13.26 6.31
C SER A 23 -8.01 13.07 7.37
N ARG A 24 -8.31 13.43 8.62
CA ARG A 24 -7.36 13.24 9.74
C ARG A 24 -7.09 11.76 10.00
N LYS A 25 -5.87 11.46 10.43
CA LYS A 25 -5.48 10.11 10.88
C LYS A 25 -6.08 9.78 12.27
N PRO A 26 -6.34 8.51 12.57
CA PRO A 26 -6.24 7.35 11.67
C PRO A 26 -7.38 7.33 10.65
N ARG A 27 -7.05 7.03 9.39
CA ARG A 27 -8.03 6.96 8.31
C ARG A 27 -8.68 5.58 8.23
N LYS A 28 -9.93 5.54 7.81
CA LYS A 28 -10.66 4.31 7.48
C LYS A 28 -10.68 4.04 5.98
N THR A 29 -10.65 5.10 5.18
CA THR A 29 -10.59 5.10 3.72
C THR A 29 -9.60 6.16 3.26
N GLY A 30 -9.14 6.07 2.02
CA GLY A 30 -8.09 6.93 1.50
C GLY A 30 -6.75 6.68 2.18
N ILE A 31 -6.52 5.45 2.63
CA ILE A 31 -5.28 5.00 3.26
C ILE A 31 -4.20 4.91 2.18
N ILE A 32 -3.07 5.55 2.42
CA ILE A 32 -1.93 5.52 1.51
C ILE A 32 -0.76 4.83 2.20
N GLU A 33 -0.41 3.67 1.67
CA GLU A 33 0.82 2.97 2.00
C GLU A 33 1.87 3.28 0.96
N PHE A 34 3.12 3.49 1.34
CA PHE A 34 4.19 3.72 0.37
C PHE A 34 5.30 2.69 0.50
N ARG A 35 5.86 2.37 -0.66
CA ARG A 35 6.98 1.43 -0.80
C ARG A 35 8.23 2.04 -0.19
N GLY A 36 8.89 1.26 0.67
CA GLY A 36 10.22 1.55 1.20
C GLY A 36 11.34 1.11 0.25
N PRO A 37 12.46 0.59 0.76
CA PRO A 37 13.58 0.17 -0.09
C PRO A 37 13.20 -1.07 -0.90
N TYR A 38 13.28 -0.95 -2.22
CA TYR A 38 13.13 -2.04 -3.18
C TYR A 38 13.94 -1.74 -4.44
N TYR A 39 13.48 -0.80 -5.27
CA TYR A 39 14.23 -0.37 -6.47
C TYR A 39 15.39 0.56 -6.11
N THR A 40 15.26 1.29 -5.01
CA THR A 40 16.28 2.23 -4.52
C THR A 40 16.48 2.07 -3.02
N SER A 41 17.64 2.48 -2.53
CA SER A 41 17.91 2.52 -1.10
C SER A 41 17.17 3.69 -0.47
N VAL A 42 16.26 3.40 0.47
CA VAL A 42 15.61 4.41 1.32
C VAL A 42 16.40 4.54 2.62
N SER A 43 17.28 5.52 2.68
CA SER A 43 18.09 5.76 3.89
C SER A 43 17.22 6.25 5.06
N TYR A 44 17.71 6.07 6.28
CA TYR A 44 17.02 6.59 7.47
C TYR A 44 16.86 8.13 7.43
N GLY A 45 17.87 8.86 6.93
CA GLY A 45 17.81 10.31 6.77
C GLY A 45 16.72 10.73 5.79
N TYR A 46 16.70 10.12 4.62
CA TYR A 46 15.66 10.35 3.62
C TYR A 46 14.25 10.07 4.17
N LEU A 47 14.05 8.92 4.82
CA LEU A 47 12.76 8.57 5.41
C LEU A 47 12.33 9.56 6.50
N ARG A 48 13.27 10.04 7.33
CA ARG A 48 12.99 11.05 8.34
C ARG A 48 12.50 12.34 7.69
N ASP A 49 13.24 12.86 6.73
CA ASP A 49 12.92 14.13 6.05
C ASP A 49 11.57 14.02 5.30
N LEU A 50 11.35 12.87 4.62
CA LEU A 50 10.08 12.58 3.98
C LEU A 50 8.91 12.57 4.98
N LEU A 51 9.05 11.93 6.13
CA LEU A 51 7.97 11.86 7.13
C LEU A 51 7.77 13.19 7.86
N GLU A 52 8.80 14.00 8.05
CA GLU A 52 8.66 15.35 8.60
C GLU A 52 7.79 16.24 7.72
N ASP A 53 7.92 16.13 6.38
CA ASP A 53 7.20 16.98 5.43
C ASP A 53 5.86 16.38 4.98
N TRP A 54 5.79 15.06 4.80
CA TRP A 54 4.71 14.39 4.07
C TRP A 54 3.88 13.41 4.90
N SER A 55 4.15 13.25 6.20
CA SER A 55 3.39 12.29 7.02
C SER A 55 1.88 12.58 7.09
N ASP A 56 1.44 13.80 6.89
CA ASP A 56 0.01 14.13 6.83
C ASP A 56 -0.72 13.47 5.66
N TYR A 57 0.01 13.05 4.62
CA TYR A 57 -0.54 12.56 3.36
C TYR A 57 -0.43 11.03 3.19
N VAL A 58 0.36 10.36 4.02
CA VAL A 58 0.62 8.92 3.96
C VAL A 58 0.29 8.25 5.29
N ASP A 59 -0.06 6.96 5.27
CA ASP A 59 -0.54 6.22 6.44
C ASP A 59 0.33 5.02 6.80
N GLY A 60 0.97 4.41 5.82
CA GLY A 60 1.76 3.20 5.99
C GLY A 60 3.08 3.22 5.23
N TYR A 61 4.07 2.52 5.80
CA TYR A 61 5.37 2.26 5.21
C TYR A 61 5.56 0.76 5.03
N LYS A 62 5.80 0.30 3.80
CA LYS A 62 6.02 -1.11 3.49
C LYS A 62 7.52 -1.39 3.30
N PHE A 63 8.07 -2.34 4.06
CA PHE A 63 9.35 -2.97 3.72
C PHE A 63 9.13 -3.94 2.55
N ALA A 64 9.34 -3.48 1.33
CA ALA A 64 9.14 -4.31 0.15
C ALA A 64 10.27 -5.34 -0.04
N GLY A 65 9.97 -6.43 -0.76
CA GLY A 65 10.94 -7.45 -1.15
C GLY A 65 11.76 -8.07 -0.01
N GLY A 66 11.25 -8.09 1.22
CA GLY A 66 11.99 -8.61 2.36
C GLY A 66 13.19 -7.78 2.76
N SER A 67 13.29 -6.52 2.33
CA SER A 67 14.44 -5.62 2.54
C SER A 67 14.84 -5.45 4.02
N MET A 68 13.91 -5.63 4.96
CA MET A 68 14.21 -5.61 6.39
C MET A 68 15.21 -6.71 6.80
N ARG A 69 15.27 -7.84 6.07
CA ARG A 69 16.24 -8.92 6.35
C ARG A 69 17.68 -8.52 6.06
N LEU A 70 17.89 -7.52 5.21
CA LEU A 70 19.20 -6.99 4.85
C LEU A 70 19.68 -5.91 5.82
N LEU A 71 18.84 -5.47 6.76
CA LEU A 71 19.17 -4.46 7.76
C LEU A 71 19.49 -5.09 9.10
N THR A 72 20.20 -4.33 9.94
CA THR A 72 20.37 -4.75 11.34
C THR A 72 19.06 -4.63 12.10
N ARG A 73 18.85 -5.50 13.09
CA ARG A 73 17.68 -5.47 13.98
C ARG A 73 17.46 -4.10 14.63
N SER A 74 18.56 -3.43 15.03
CA SER A 74 18.50 -2.07 15.59
C SER A 74 18.03 -1.03 14.56
N ARG A 75 18.45 -1.16 13.30
CA ARG A 75 18.01 -0.25 12.22
C ARG A 75 16.52 -0.41 11.91
N VAL A 76 16.03 -1.63 11.83
CA VAL A 76 14.59 -1.89 11.65
C VAL A 76 13.78 -1.24 12.78
N LYS A 77 14.20 -1.43 14.06
CA LYS A 77 13.55 -0.76 15.21
C LYS A 77 13.61 0.76 15.16
N GLN A 78 14.69 1.34 14.65
CA GLN A 78 14.78 2.81 14.48
C GLN A 78 13.75 3.29 13.45
N ILE A 79 13.59 2.57 12.34
CA ILE A 79 12.64 2.90 11.29
C ILE A 79 11.21 2.75 11.80
N THR A 80 10.84 1.64 12.43
CA THR A 80 9.48 1.45 12.95
C THR A 80 9.11 2.53 13.97
N ARG A 81 10.01 2.87 14.88
CA ARG A 81 9.81 3.97 15.85
C ARG A 81 9.68 5.34 15.15
N LEU A 82 10.44 5.57 14.08
CA LEU A 82 10.33 6.81 13.31
C LEU A 82 8.93 6.91 12.69
N CYS A 83 8.47 5.88 12.01
CA CYS A 83 7.14 5.83 11.40
C CYS A 83 6.04 6.07 12.46
N HIS A 84 6.10 5.39 13.59
CA HIS A 84 5.10 5.55 14.67
C HIS A 84 5.06 6.97 15.23
N ARG A 85 6.20 7.68 15.35
CA ARG A 85 6.19 9.09 15.78
C ARG A 85 5.41 10.01 14.84
N HIS A 86 5.30 9.61 13.58
CA HIS A 86 4.55 10.33 12.55
C HIS A 86 3.16 9.72 12.26
N GLN A 87 2.69 8.80 13.12
CA GLN A 87 1.42 8.09 12.95
C GLN A 87 1.34 7.34 11.61
N VAL A 88 2.45 6.71 11.22
CA VAL A 88 2.57 5.85 10.03
C VAL A 88 2.78 4.43 10.52
N TYR A 89 1.90 3.51 10.12
CA TYR A 89 2.06 2.09 10.43
C TYR A 89 3.16 1.47 9.58
N VAL A 90 3.65 0.30 10.00
CA VAL A 90 4.72 -0.42 9.28
C VAL A 90 4.26 -1.79 8.87
N SER A 91 4.41 -2.10 7.57
CA SER A 91 4.06 -3.36 6.92
C SER A 91 5.30 -4.14 6.49
N THR A 92 5.19 -5.47 6.52
CA THR A 92 6.29 -6.38 6.16
C THR A 92 6.49 -6.56 4.66
N GLY A 93 5.51 -6.19 3.83
CA GLY A 93 5.45 -6.70 2.45
C GLY A 93 5.35 -8.22 2.41
N GLY A 94 5.46 -8.81 1.22
CA GLY A 94 5.24 -10.23 0.94
C GLY A 94 6.32 -11.19 1.45
N PHE A 95 7.18 -10.80 2.39
CA PHE A 95 8.31 -11.63 2.86
C PHE A 95 7.89 -12.97 3.48
N VAL A 96 6.63 -13.12 3.89
CA VAL A 96 6.11 -14.39 4.40
C VAL A 96 6.29 -15.54 3.40
N GLU A 97 6.22 -15.28 2.08
CA GLU A 97 6.43 -16.29 1.05
C GLU A 97 7.83 -16.91 1.10
N ARG A 98 8.84 -16.09 1.34
CA ARG A 98 10.20 -16.58 1.53
C ARG A 98 10.35 -17.36 2.84
N VAL A 99 9.62 -16.93 3.87
CA VAL A 99 9.69 -17.54 5.20
C VAL A 99 9.01 -18.90 5.24
N ILE A 100 7.88 -19.09 4.55
CA ILE A 100 7.12 -20.35 4.56
C ILE A 100 7.91 -21.51 3.96
N VAL A 101 8.84 -21.22 3.05
CA VAL A 101 9.76 -22.22 2.46
C VAL A 101 10.63 -22.90 3.53
N GLU A 102 10.89 -22.20 4.64
CA GLU A 102 11.69 -22.73 5.76
C GLU A 102 10.87 -23.56 6.77
N GLY A 103 9.54 -23.63 6.57
CA GLY A 103 8.62 -24.39 7.41
C GLY A 103 7.86 -23.59 8.45
N SER A 104 6.80 -24.18 8.99
CA SER A 104 5.83 -23.54 9.88
C SER A 104 6.42 -22.97 11.17
N GLU A 105 7.40 -23.67 11.76
CA GLU A 105 8.09 -23.17 12.97
C GLU A 105 8.83 -21.84 12.71
N ILE A 106 9.36 -21.67 11.50
CA ILE A 106 10.05 -20.44 11.12
C ILE A 106 9.04 -19.33 10.85
N VAL A 107 7.86 -19.64 10.30
CA VAL A 107 6.75 -18.68 10.19
C VAL A 107 6.37 -18.14 11.57
N ASP A 108 6.21 -19.00 12.57
CA ASP A 108 5.90 -18.60 13.93
C ASP A 108 6.99 -17.70 14.56
N LYS A 109 8.26 -18.02 14.34
CA LYS A 109 9.39 -17.19 14.78
C LYS A 109 9.39 -15.84 14.09
N TYR A 110 9.12 -15.82 12.79
CA TYR A 110 9.03 -14.61 11.98
C TYR A 110 7.92 -13.68 12.50
N LEU A 111 6.74 -14.17 12.73
CA LEU A 111 5.61 -13.38 13.21
C LEU A 111 5.88 -12.76 14.60
N ARG A 112 6.50 -13.53 15.51
CA ARG A 112 6.92 -13.01 16.82
C ARG A 112 8.01 -11.93 16.69
N GLU A 113 8.95 -12.13 15.76
CA GLU A 113 10.01 -11.12 15.52
C GLU A 113 9.42 -9.85 14.88
N CYS A 114 8.45 -9.95 13.97
CA CYS A 114 7.74 -8.80 13.44
C CYS A 114 7.15 -7.95 14.58
N LYS A 115 6.42 -8.58 15.51
CA LYS A 115 5.88 -7.88 16.68
C LYS A 115 6.97 -7.25 17.55
N ALA A 116 8.06 -7.98 17.81
CA ALA A 116 9.18 -7.50 18.64
C ALA A 116 9.94 -6.35 17.99
N LEU A 117 9.92 -6.24 16.67
CA LEU A 117 10.53 -5.15 15.90
C LEU A 117 9.63 -3.93 15.75
N GLY A 118 8.32 -4.05 16.06
CA GLY A 118 7.36 -2.97 15.97
C GLY A 118 6.66 -2.87 14.62
N PHE A 119 6.51 -3.98 13.91
CA PHE A 119 5.59 -4.01 12.77
C PHE A 119 4.13 -3.99 13.26
N ASP A 120 3.27 -3.40 12.47
CA ASP A 120 1.82 -3.30 12.73
C ASP A 120 1.04 -4.26 11.84
N VAL A 121 1.49 -4.44 10.60
CA VAL A 121 0.82 -5.19 9.55
C VAL A 121 1.75 -6.27 9.01
N VAL A 122 1.22 -7.48 8.87
CA VAL A 122 1.86 -8.57 8.12
C VAL A 122 1.08 -8.82 6.85
N GLU A 123 1.75 -8.64 5.72
CA GLU A 123 1.19 -8.97 4.42
C GLU A 123 1.31 -10.48 4.18
N VAL A 124 0.18 -11.09 3.82
CA VAL A 124 0.08 -12.52 3.56
C VAL A 124 -0.11 -12.71 2.07
N SER A 125 1.01 -12.74 1.36
CA SER A 125 1.05 -12.80 -0.11
C SER A 125 1.30 -14.20 -0.63
N SER A 126 1.06 -14.38 -1.92
CA SER A 126 1.38 -15.58 -2.71
C SER A 126 1.64 -15.22 -4.18
N GLY A 127 2.36 -14.12 -4.42
CA GLY A 127 2.71 -13.65 -5.76
C GLY A 127 3.77 -14.52 -6.44
N LEU A 128 4.81 -14.94 -5.69
CA LEU A 128 5.91 -15.76 -6.19
C LEU A 128 5.64 -17.25 -6.08
N ALA A 129 4.95 -17.68 -5.02
CA ALA A 129 4.68 -19.07 -4.72
C ALA A 129 3.19 -19.34 -4.58
N THR A 130 2.72 -20.45 -5.12
CA THR A 130 1.34 -20.89 -4.87
C THR A 130 1.24 -21.44 -3.46
N ILE A 131 0.52 -20.72 -2.59
CA ILE A 131 0.17 -21.15 -1.25
C ILE A 131 -1.31 -21.53 -1.25
N PRO A 132 -1.69 -22.73 -0.78
CA PRO A 132 -3.10 -23.10 -0.65
C PRO A 132 -3.91 -22.08 0.13
N LEU A 133 -5.15 -21.82 -0.27
CA LEU A 133 -5.99 -20.79 0.35
C LEU A 133 -6.22 -21.06 1.84
N GLU A 134 -6.43 -22.32 2.22
CA GLU A 134 -6.55 -22.73 3.61
C GLU A 134 -5.30 -22.37 4.45
N ASP A 135 -4.10 -22.49 3.89
CA ASP A 135 -2.85 -22.13 4.57
C ASP A 135 -2.73 -20.61 4.70
N LYS A 136 -3.09 -19.84 3.66
CA LYS A 136 -3.14 -18.37 3.73
C LYS A 136 -4.11 -17.91 4.83
N VAL A 137 -5.30 -18.50 4.89
CA VAL A 137 -6.30 -18.24 5.93
C VAL A 137 -5.78 -18.60 7.32
N ALA A 138 -5.04 -19.71 7.46
CA ALA A 138 -4.42 -20.10 8.72
C ALA A 138 -3.37 -19.09 9.18
N ILE A 139 -2.52 -18.58 8.25
CA ILE A 139 -1.55 -17.53 8.54
C ILE A 139 -2.25 -16.25 8.97
N VAL A 140 -3.31 -15.81 8.25
CA VAL A 140 -4.13 -14.64 8.62
C VAL A 140 -4.59 -14.72 10.07
N LYS A 141 -5.19 -15.86 10.47
CA LYS A 141 -5.64 -16.09 11.84
C LYS A 141 -4.49 -16.09 12.86
N THR A 142 -3.33 -16.63 12.48
CA THR A 142 -2.14 -16.65 13.33
C THR A 142 -1.58 -15.25 13.56
N VAL A 143 -1.55 -14.42 12.53
CA VAL A 143 -1.15 -13.00 12.62
C VAL A 143 -2.05 -12.25 13.61
N GLN A 144 -3.37 -12.42 13.52
CA GLN A 144 -4.33 -11.82 14.46
C GLN A 144 -4.12 -12.30 15.89
N LYS A 145 -3.93 -13.62 16.10
CA LYS A 145 -3.69 -14.21 17.42
C LYS A 145 -2.46 -13.63 18.11
N ILE A 146 -1.44 -13.24 17.35
CA ILE A 146 -0.23 -12.59 17.88
C ILE A 146 -0.49 -11.11 18.18
N GLY A 147 -1.60 -10.54 17.70
CA GLY A 147 -1.97 -9.14 17.86
C GLY A 147 -1.29 -8.22 16.86
N LEU A 148 -1.10 -8.71 15.64
CA LEU A 148 -0.75 -7.94 14.44
C LEU A 148 -1.96 -7.91 13.51
N LYS A 149 -1.99 -6.97 12.57
CA LYS A 149 -3.01 -6.89 11.53
C LYS A 149 -2.58 -7.69 10.31
N PRO A 150 -3.37 -8.67 9.85
CA PRO A 150 -3.10 -9.30 8.57
C PRO A 150 -3.56 -8.40 7.42
N LYS A 151 -2.79 -8.37 6.35
CA LYS A 151 -3.16 -7.79 5.06
C LYS A 151 -2.92 -8.85 3.99
N PRO A 152 -3.93 -9.70 3.69
CA PRO A 152 -3.82 -10.64 2.59
C PRO A 152 -3.58 -9.90 1.29
N GLU A 153 -2.72 -10.45 0.46
CA GLU A 153 -2.51 -10.00 -0.91
C GLU A 153 -3.07 -11.04 -1.88
N ILE A 154 -3.82 -10.56 -2.84
CA ILE A 154 -4.43 -11.38 -3.88
C ILE A 154 -3.96 -10.90 -5.25
N SER A 155 -3.69 -11.84 -6.16
CA SER A 155 -3.25 -11.57 -7.51
C SER A 155 -4.13 -12.27 -8.54
N MET A 156 -4.40 -11.58 -9.66
CA MET A 156 -5.03 -12.20 -10.83
C MET A 156 -4.08 -13.14 -11.57
N MET A 157 -2.78 -12.96 -11.41
CA MET A 157 -1.76 -13.79 -12.02
C MET A 157 -1.05 -14.63 -10.97
N ILE A 158 -0.97 -15.94 -11.17
CA ILE A 158 -0.20 -16.85 -10.31
C ILE A 158 1.22 -16.93 -10.85
N GLY A 159 2.22 -16.87 -9.96
CA GLY A 159 3.63 -16.89 -10.32
C GLY A 159 4.19 -15.56 -10.77
N ALA A 160 3.36 -14.50 -10.75
CA ALA A 160 3.80 -13.13 -10.94
C ALA A 160 4.29 -12.59 -9.60
N GLY A 161 5.47 -12.12 -9.52
CA GLY A 161 6.02 -11.53 -8.32
C GLY A 161 7.05 -10.48 -8.66
N ALA A 162 6.79 -9.24 -8.25
CA ALA A 162 7.77 -8.17 -8.18
C ALA A 162 8.54 -7.92 -9.49
N GLY A 163 7.86 -7.87 -10.63
CA GLY A 163 8.48 -7.54 -11.92
C GLY A 163 9.48 -8.60 -12.39
N THR A 164 9.26 -9.85 -12.05
CA THR A 164 10.11 -10.95 -12.50
C THR A 164 9.88 -11.30 -13.98
N HIS A 165 10.24 -10.40 -14.87
CA HIS A 165 10.46 -10.74 -16.27
C HIS A 165 11.74 -11.59 -16.39
N ILE A 166 11.75 -12.76 -15.77
CA ILE A 166 12.82 -13.73 -15.98
C ILE A 166 12.43 -14.55 -17.20
N ALA A 167 13.17 -14.39 -18.29
CA ALA A 167 12.98 -15.17 -19.50
C ALA A 167 12.89 -16.66 -19.16
N GLY A 168 11.80 -17.32 -19.60
CA GLY A 168 11.53 -18.73 -19.31
C GLY A 168 10.60 -18.98 -18.12
N TYR A 169 10.19 -17.95 -17.39
CA TYR A 169 9.17 -18.07 -16.33
C TYR A 169 7.76 -17.69 -16.81
N GLU A 170 7.63 -17.04 -17.95
CA GLU A 170 6.36 -16.60 -18.52
C GLU A 170 5.38 -17.76 -18.73
N GLU A 171 5.87 -18.95 -19.05
CA GLU A 171 5.03 -20.15 -19.24
C GLU A 171 4.42 -20.68 -17.92
N SER A 172 4.98 -20.31 -16.77
CA SER A 172 4.45 -20.69 -15.46
C SER A 172 3.39 -19.72 -14.94
N MET A 173 3.30 -18.52 -15.53
CA MET A 173 2.31 -17.52 -15.15
C MET A 173 0.93 -17.89 -15.67
N LYS A 174 -0.03 -18.04 -14.76
CA LYS A 174 -1.40 -18.41 -15.07
C LYS A 174 -2.38 -17.34 -14.61
N MET A 175 -3.21 -16.86 -15.52
CA MET A 175 -4.35 -16.02 -15.18
C MET A 175 -5.41 -16.83 -14.44
N ARG A 176 -5.88 -16.32 -13.32
CA ARG A 176 -6.96 -16.90 -12.54
C ARG A 176 -8.32 -16.51 -13.10
N SER A 177 -9.34 -17.31 -12.82
CA SER A 177 -10.71 -16.89 -13.06
C SER A 177 -11.11 -15.78 -12.07
N PHE A 178 -12.06 -14.93 -12.50
CA PHE A 178 -12.62 -13.93 -11.59
C PHE A 178 -13.32 -14.59 -10.38
N ASP A 179 -13.97 -15.72 -10.59
CA ASP A 179 -14.71 -16.41 -9.52
C ASP A 179 -13.79 -16.95 -8.43
N ASP A 180 -12.62 -17.51 -8.80
CA ASP A 180 -11.59 -17.93 -7.84
C ASP A 180 -11.02 -16.74 -7.08
N PHE A 181 -10.78 -15.63 -7.79
CA PHE A 181 -10.31 -14.40 -7.19
C PHE A 181 -11.30 -13.82 -6.18
N ALA A 182 -12.59 -13.75 -6.54
CA ALA A 182 -13.66 -13.30 -5.66
C ALA A 182 -13.91 -14.27 -4.48
N ALA A 183 -13.74 -15.57 -4.69
CA ALA A 183 -13.83 -16.55 -3.62
C ALA A 183 -12.74 -16.35 -2.57
N GLU A 184 -11.51 -16.07 -2.99
CA GLU A 184 -10.40 -15.78 -2.10
C GLU A 184 -10.66 -14.51 -1.26
N VAL A 185 -11.21 -13.44 -1.85
CA VAL A 185 -11.63 -12.24 -1.12
C VAL A 185 -12.58 -12.60 0.02
N ARG A 186 -13.63 -13.41 -0.27
CA ARG A 186 -14.64 -13.83 0.73
C ARG A 186 -14.00 -14.60 1.89
N GLU A 187 -13.07 -15.51 1.59
CA GLU A 187 -12.41 -16.31 2.63
C GLU A 187 -11.52 -15.44 3.53
N HIS A 188 -10.80 -14.47 2.97
CA HIS A 188 -10.01 -13.53 3.76
C HIS A 188 -10.89 -12.59 4.61
N GLN A 189 -12.03 -12.12 4.09
CA GLN A 189 -13.00 -11.35 4.89
C GLN A 189 -13.58 -12.19 6.03
N LYS A 190 -13.96 -13.45 5.77
CA LYS A 190 -14.43 -14.39 6.81
C LYS A 190 -13.35 -14.65 7.87
N ALA A 191 -12.08 -14.64 7.47
CA ALA A 191 -10.96 -14.77 8.38
C ALA A 191 -10.69 -13.49 9.19
N GLY A 192 -11.41 -12.38 8.91
CA GLY A 192 -11.32 -11.12 9.65
C GLY A 192 -10.22 -10.19 9.14
N ALA A 193 -9.84 -10.25 7.86
CA ALA A 193 -8.99 -9.26 7.26
C ALA A 193 -9.76 -7.95 7.03
N ASP A 194 -9.22 -6.83 7.54
CA ASP A 194 -9.84 -5.51 7.39
C ASP A 194 -9.61 -4.93 5.99
N ILE A 195 -8.43 -5.15 5.42
CA ILE A 195 -8.01 -4.67 4.09
C ILE A 195 -7.31 -5.80 3.35
N ILE A 196 -7.62 -5.94 2.08
CA ILE A 196 -7.01 -6.90 1.17
C ILE A 196 -6.21 -6.13 0.12
N MET A 197 -4.92 -6.44 -0.03
CA MET A 197 -4.09 -5.88 -1.09
C MET A 197 -4.45 -6.56 -2.41
N VAL A 198 -4.64 -5.77 -3.45
CA VAL A 198 -4.80 -6.23 -4.83
C VAL A 198 -3.53 -5.90 -5.59
N GLU A 199 -2.84 -6.94 -6.03
CA GLU A 199 -1.62 -6.86 -6.81
C GLU A 199 -1.86 -6.25 -8.19
N SER A 200 -0.93 -5.47 -8.70
CA SER A 200 -1.04 -4.78 -10.00
C SER A 200 -0.73 -5.67 -11.19
N GLU A 201 0.05 -6.73 -10.99
CA GLU A 201 0.43 -7.67 -12.05
C GLU A 201 -0.78 -8.41 -12.62
N GLY A 202 -0.85 -8.44 -13.96
CA GLY A 202 -1.99 -8.97 -14.69
C GLY A 202 -3.24 -8.08 -14.68
N LEU A 203 -3.20 -6.93 -14.02
CA LEU A 203 -4.27 -5.93 -14.00
C LEU A 203 -3.87 -4.61 -14.67
N THR A 204 -2.82 -3.97 -14.20
CA THR A 204 -2.37 -2.65 -14.69
C THR A 204 -0.87 -2.56 -14.96
N GLU A 205 -0.05 -3.33 -14.25
CA GLU A 205 1.40 -3.28 -14.34
C GLU A 205 1.89 -3.83 -15.67
N ASP A 206 2.91 -3.16 -16.24
CA ASP A 206 3.53 -3.50 -17.52
C ASP A 206 2.56 -3.60 -18.71
N LEU A 207 1.37 -3.02 -18.57
CA LEU A 207 0.35 -2.97 -19.60
C LEU A 207 0.07 -1.53 -20.02
N PRO A 208 -0.13 -1.26 -21.31
CA PRO A 208 -0.61 0.04 -21.74
C PRO A 208 -2.07 0.25 -21.27
N PRO A 209 -2.51 1.49 -21.03
CA PRO A 209 -3.80 1.79 -20.38
C PRO A 209 -5.05 1.19 -21.07
N GLU A 210 -4.98 0.94 -22.37
CA GLU A 210 -6.04 0.29 -23.12
C GLU A 210 -6.15 -1.22 -22.87
N LYS A 211 -5.12 -1.85 -22.30
CA LYS A 211 -5.08 -3.27 -21.94
C LYS A 211 -5.30 -3.51 -20.45
N TRP A 212 -5.45 -2.46 -19.65
CA TRP A 212 -5.72 -2.63 -18.23
C TRP A 212 -7.04 -3.37 -18.01
N ARG A 213 -7.02 -4.30 -17.09
CA ARG A 213 -8.19 -5.09 -16.71
C ARG A 213 -9.12 -4.31 -15.77
N LYS A 214 -9.55 -3.13 -16.24
CA LYS A 214 -10.49 -2.24 -15.53
C LYS A 214 -11.79 -2.95 -15.19
N ASP A 215 -12.25 -3.83 -16.09
CA ASP A 215 -13.41 -4.69 -15.91
C ASP A 215 -13.35 -5.55 -14.63
N VAL A 216 -12.18 -6.13 -14.34
CA VAL A 216 -11.95 -6.94 -13.13
C VAL A 216 -11.99 -6.08 -11.89
N ILE A 217 -11.27 -4.94 -11.92
CA ILE A 217 -11.17 -4.03 -10.78
C ILE A 217 -12.55 -3.43 -10.44
N GLU A 218 -13.28 -2.96 -11.44
CA GLU A 218 -14.63 -2.41 -11.27
C GLU A 218 -15.58 -3.47 -10.70
N LYS A 219 -15.55 -4.69 -11.23
CA LYS A 219 -16.38 -5.79 -10.74
C LYS A 219 -16.05 -6.18 -9.29
N LEU A 220 -14.77 -6.12 -8.88
CA LEU A 220 -14.39 -6.31 -7.48
C LEU A 220 -14.98 -5.23 -6.58
N VAL A 221 -14.83 -3.97 -6.98
CA VAL A 221 -15.36 -2.84 -6.22
C VAL A 221 -16.88 -2.87 -6.13
N ASP A 222 -17.56 -3.21 -7.21
CA ASP A 222 -19.03 -3.34 -7.23
C ASP A 222 -19.51 -4.46 -6.29
N MET A 223 -18.73 -5.53 -6.16
CA MET A 223 -19.10 -6.69 -5.34
C MET A 223 -18.78 -6.52 -3.86
N PHE A 224 -17.69 -5.86 -3.51
CA PHE A 224 -17.15 -5.86 -2.15
C PHE A 224 -16.97 -4.46 -1.54
N GLY A 225 -17.13 -3.38 -2.31
CA GLY A 225 -16.80 -2.01 -1.92
C GLY A 225 -15.30 -1.70 -2.04
N PHE A 226 -14.96 -0.48 -2.43
CA PHE A 226 -13.56 -0.07 -2.60
C PHE A 226 -12.80 -0.01 -1.26
N GLU A 227 -13.48 0.19 -0.15
CA GLU A 227 -12.93 0.23 1.20
C GLU A 227 -12.34 -1.12 1.65
N THR A 228 -12.80 -2.22 1.05
CA THR A 228 -12.26 -3.57 1.28
C THR A 228 -10.83 -3.71 0.79
N PHE A 229 -10.45 -2.93 -0.20
CA PHE A 229 -9.20 -3.11 -0.92
C PHE A 229 -8.19 -2.00 -0.67
N MET A 230 -6.91 -2.35 -0.81
CA MET A 230 -5.81 -1.46 -1.12
C MET A 230 -5.24 -1.91 -2.46
N PHE A 231 -5.29 -1.05 -3.47
CA PHE A 231 -4.80 -1.39 -4.80
C PHE A 231 -3.34 -0.96 -4.94
N GLU A 232 -2.51 -1.84 -5.49
CA GLU A 232 -1.19 -1.44 -5.92
C GLU A 232 -1.28 -0.54 -7.16
N ALA A 233 -0.67 0.62 -7.06
CA ALA A 233 -0.60 1.60 -8.13
C ALA A 233 0.88 1.83 -8.49
N SER A 234 1.40 0.94 -9.34
CA SER A 234 2.81 0.88 -9.73
C SER A 234 3.31 2.18 -10.39
N ASP A 235 2.44 2.87 -11.14
CA ASP A 235 2.78 4.03 -11.95
C ASP A 235 1.81 5.20 -11.77
N PRO A 236 2.26 6.47 -12.01
CA PRO A 236 1.39 7.63 -11.94
C PRO A 236 0.10 7.55 -12.78
N PRO A 237 0.07 7.04 -14.01
CA PRO A 237 -1.18 6.85 -14.75
C PRO A 237 -2.18 5.96 -14.01
N VAL A 238 -1.70 4.94 -13.29
CA VAL A 238 -2.53 3.98 -12.56
C VAL A 238 -3.20 4.66 -11.36
N PHE A 239 -2.46 5.35 -10.49
CA PHE A 239 -3.12 6.02 -9.36
C PHE A 239 -4.05 7.16 -9.81
N LYS A 240 -3.74 7.86 -10.90
CA LYS A 240 -4.62 8.87 -11.47
C LYS A 240 -5.94 8.26 -11.93
N TRP A 241 -5.89 7.09 -12.57
CA TRP A 241 -7.10 6.37 -12.96
C TRP A 241 -7.93 5.94 -11.73
N TYR A 242 -7.30 5.36 -10.70
CA TYR A 242 -8.01 4.98 -9.47
C TYR A 242 -8.69 6.18 -8.81
N LEU A 243 -7.99 7.31 -8.67
CA LEU A 243 -8.54 8.53 -8.10
C LEU A 243 -9.68 9.11 -8.93
N THR A 244 -9.58 9.05 -10.24
CA THR A 244 -10.64 9.53 -11.16
C THR A 244 -11.87 8.63 -11.11
N LYS A 245 -11.67 7.31 -11.04
CA LYS A 245 -12.76 6.33 -11.10
C LYS A 245 -13.48 6.16 -9.77
N PHE A 246 -12.75 6.03 -8.66
CA PHE A 246 -13.31 5.70 -7.34
C PHE A 246 -13.24 6.86 -6.34
N GLY A 247 -12.67 7.98 -6.74
CA GLY A 247 -12.55 9.16 -5.89
C GLY A 247 -11.35 9.10 -4.94
N ARG A 248 -11.20 10.19 -4.19
CA ARG A 248 -10.05 10.45 -3.32
C ARG A 248 -9.92 9.51 -2.10
N ASP A 249 -10.98 8.76 -1.81
CA ASP A 249 -11.05 7.88 -0.64
C ASP A 249 -10.67 6.43 -0.93
N VAL A 250 -10.23 6.14 -2.18
CA VAL A 250 -9.65 4.83 -2.52
C VAL A 250 -8.32 4.62 -1.77
N ASN A 251 -8.11 3.40 -1.25
CA ASN A 251 -6.85 3.05 -0.58
C ASN A 251 -5.84 2.58 -1.63
N LEU A 252 -4.63 3.13 -1.60
CA LEU A 252 -3.60 2.83 -2.59
C LEU A 252 -2.25 2.53 -1.93
N PHE A 253 -1.50 1.64 -2.58
CA PHE A 253 -0.10 1.42 -2.35
C PHE A 253 0.69 2.02 -3.52
N ILE A 254 1.60 2.96 -3.22
CA ILE A 254 2.38 3.72 -4.20
C ILE A 254 3.88 3.63 -3.90
N ASP A 255 4.73 4.02 -4.84
CA ASP A 255 6.16 4.16 -4.55
C ASP A 255 6.46 5.46 -3.77
N HIS A 256 7.49 5.44 -2.90
CA HIS A 256 7.89 6.60 -2.13
C HIS A 256 8.23 7.83 -2.98
N SER A 257 8.74 7.61 -4.20
CA SER A 257 9.09 8.69 -5.13
C SER A 257 7.87 9.40 -5.74
N GLN A 258 6.69 8.79 -5.63
CA GLN A 258 5.44 9.29 -6.21
C GLN A 258 4.59 10.12 -5.24
N ILE A 259 4.97 10.19 -3.97
CA ILE A 259 4.17 10.83 -2.91
C ILE A 259 3.78 12.26 -3.26
N VAL A 260 4.70 13.03 -3.83
CA VAL A 260 4.46 14.46 -4.18
C VAL A 260 3.44 14.58 -5.30
N GLU A 261 3.64 13.87 -6.41
CA GLU A 261 2.75 13.90 -7.57
C GLU A 261 1.36 13.35 -7.22
N PHE A 262 1.33 12.22 -6.50
CA PHE A 262 0.10 11.64 -5.98
C PHE A 262 -0.69 12.63 -5.10
N THR A 263 -0.01 13.26 -4.15
CA THR A 263 -0.63 14.22 -3.24
C THR A 263 -1.16 15.44 -3.98
N ALA A 264 -0.41 15.98 -4.92
CA ALA A 264 -0.82 17.11 -5.75
C ALA A 264 -2.09 16.80 -6.55
N TRP A 265 -2.16 15.62 -7.15
CA TRP A 265 -3.34 15.18 -7.89
C TRP A 265 -4.54 14.96 -6.96
N ARG A 266 -4.37 14.18 -5.90
CA ARG A 266 -5.44 13.84 -4.95
C ARG A 266 -6.03 15.06 -4.25
N SER A 267 -5.18 16.06 -3.97
CA SER A 267 -5.59 17.29 -3.29
C SER A 267 -6.16 18.35 -4.25
N LYS A 268 -6.26 18.07 -5.52
CA LYS A 268 -6.60 19.05 -6.56
C LYS A 268 -5.69 20.29 -6.50
N LEU A 269 -4.43 20.09 -6.16
CA LEU A 269 -3.42 21.15 -6.17
C LEU A 269 -2.88 21.35 -7.58
N TRP A 270 -2.55 20.24 -8.26
CA TRP A 270 -1.95 20.26 -9.59
C TRP A 270 -2.22 18.96 -10.35
N GLY A 271 -2.42 19.08 -11.68
CA GLY A 271 -2.51 17.94 -12.60
C GLY A 271 -3.92 17.39 -12.82
N ASP A 272 -4.82 17.48 -11.85
CA ASP A 272 -6.22 17.05 -12.01
C ASP A 272 -6.96 18.00 -12.96
N PRO A 273 -7.47 17.53 -14.12
CA PRO A 273 -8.16 18.38 -15.10
C PRO A 273 -9.36 19.14 -14.53
N SER A 274 -10.04 18.58 -13.54
CA SER A 274 -11.23 19.20 -12.93
C SER A 274 -10.95 20.55 -12.27
N ILE A 275 -9.69 20.89 -12.02
CA ILE A 275 -9.29 22.20 -11.48
C ILE A 275 -9.61 23.30 -12.47
N TRP A 276 -9.44 23.03 -13.77
CA TRP A 276 -9.56 24.02 -14.85
C TRP A 276 -10.80 23.84 -15.71
N GLU A 277 -11.49 22.70 -15.61
CA GLU A 277 -12.64 22.36 -16.44
C GLU A 277 -13.73 23.43 -16.33
N GLY A 278 -14.19 23.96 -17.48
CA GLY A 278 -15.24 24.97 -17.57
C GLY A 278 -14.88 26.35 -17.04
N LYS A 279 -13.59 26.65 -16.82
CA LYS A 279 -13.13 27.94 -16.31
C LYS A 279 -12.42 28.75 -17.38
N ASP A 280 -12.88 29.98 -17.61
CA ASP A 280 -12.13 30.99 -18.34
C ASP A 280 -11.16 31.68 -17.37
N LEU A 281 -9.87 31.50 -17.59
CA LEU A 281 -8.84 32.04 -16.71
C LEU A 281 -8.42 33.45 -17.18
N HIS A 282 -8.68 34.44 -16.36
CA HIS A 282 -8.29 35.82 -16.61
C HIS A 282 -7.48 36.37 -15.45
N TYR A 283 -6.44 37.12 -15.74
CA TYR A 283 -5.70 37.91 -14.77
C TYR A 283 -6.04 39.38 -15.00
N LYS A 284 -6.62 40.02 -14.00
CA LYS A 284 -6.82 41.48 -13.96
C LYS A 284 -6.02 42.02 -12.78
N PRO A 285 -4.94 42.79 -13.04
CA PRO A 285 -4.20 43.42 -11.95
C PRO A 285 -5.12 44.36 -11.18
N SER A 286 -4.96 44.38 -9.84
CA SER A 286 -5.66 45.30 -8.92
C SER A 286 -5.20 46.73 -9.06
#